data_831ee7427d2e679126c9abe19dc2185a
#
_entry.id   831ee7427d2e679126c9abe19dc2185a
#
_cell.length_a   1.000
_cell.length_b   1.000
_cell.length_c   1.000
_cell.angle_alpha   90.00
_cell.angle_beta   90.00
_cell.angle_gamma   90.00
#
_symmetry.space_group_name_H-M   'P 1'
#
loop_
_entity.id
_entity.type
_entity.pdbx_description
1 polymer ?
#
loop_
_entity_poly.entity_id
_entity_poly.type
_entity_poly.pdbx_seq_one_letter_code
_entity_poly.pdbx_strand_id
1 'polypeptide(L)'
;MQDRSGLVRTSVIVLLALIVVVSATFWLSTRRTRVAMTTPYQAVLLTNGSAYFGQLEGLGTPFPVLRDVFYVQSTQNPETKQVSNILVKRGKEWHAPDRMILNSNMIVLVEPVNPTSRVAQLISQAKNQ
;
A
#
# COMPACT_ATOMS: atom_id res chain seq x y z
N MET A 1 -15.83 -48.55 -38.47
CA MET A 1 -15.26 -47.21 -38.75
C MET A 1 -15.57 -46.35 -37.55
N GLN A 2 -14.59 -46.19 -36.62
CA GLN A 2 -14.81 -45.44 -35.39
C GLN A 2 -14.91 -43.94 -35.71
N ASP A 3 -15.97 -43.32 -35.23
CA ASP A 3 -16.29 -41.90 -35.48
C ASP A 3 -15.25 -40.96 -34.83
N ARG A 4 -14.15 -40.76 -35.53
CA ARG A 4 -13.07 -39.84 -35.11
C ARG A 4 -13.56 -38.40 -34.98
N SER A 5 -14.62 -38.04 -35.64
CA SER A 5 -15.19 -36.68 -35.61
C SER A 5 -15.90 -36.38 -34.28
N GLY A 6 -16.52 -37.36 -33.66
CA GLY A 6 -17.15 -37.25 -32.35
C GLY A 6 -16.11 -37.09 -31.23
N LEU A 7 -15.04 -37.89 -31.27
CA LEU A 7 -13.95 -37.82 -30.30
C LEU A 7 -13.19 -36.46 -30.32
N VAL A 8 -12.94 -35.92 -31.51
CA VAL A 8 -12.29 -34.62 -31.67
C VAL A 8 -13.18 -33.47 -31.13
N ARG A 9 -14.50 -33.53 -31.42
CA ARG A 9 -15.46 -32.53 -30.92
C ARG A 9 -15.55 -32.52 -29.39
N THR A 10 -15.65 -33.70 -28.77
CA THR A 10 -15.65 -33.81 -27.28
C THR A 10 -14.37 -33.34 -26.67
N SER A 11 -13.21 -33.66 -27.25
CA SER A 11 -11.91 -33.19 -26.75
C SER A 11 -11.77 -31.68 -26.84
N VAL A 12 -12.26 -31.06 -27.92
CA VAL A 12 -12.25 -29.59 -28.07
C VAL A 12 -13.15 -28.90 -27.04
N ILE A 13 -14.36 -29.46 -26.81
CA ILE A 13 -15.30 -28.92 -25.82
C ILE A 13 -14.69 -28.98 -24.38
N VAL A 14 -14.08 -30.11 -24.03
CA VAL A 14 -13.42 -30.28 -22.73
C VAL A 14 -12.26 -29.31 -22.57
N LEU A 15 -11.44 -29.10 -23.59
CA LEU A 15 -10.33 -28.15 -23.57
C LEU A 15 -10.82 -26.72 -23.38
N LEU A 16 -11.86 -26.32 -24.09
CA LEU A 16 -12.48 -25.00 -23.95
C LEU A 16 -13.07 -24.77 -22.54
N ALA A 17 -13.75 -25.79 -21.99
CA ALA A 17 -14.27 -25.74 -20.64
C ALA A 17 -13.15 -25.58 -19.60
N LEU A 18 -12.02 -26.27 -19.72
CA LEU A 18 -10.86 -26.13 -18.87
C LEU A 18 -10.25 -24.73 -18.96
N ILE A 19 -10.11 -24.16 -20.14
CA ILE A 19 -9.61 -22.81 -20.35
C ILE A 19 -10.51 -21.78 -19.64
N VAL A 20 -11.84 -21.92 -19.74
CA VAL A 20 -12.80 -21.03 -19.08
C VAL A 20 -12.70 -21.15 -17.56
N VAL A 21 -12.58 -22.35 -17.00
CA VAL A 21 -12.43 -22.57 -15.57
C VAL A 21 -11.11 -21.97 -15.06
N VAL A 22 -10.00 -22.19 -15.76
CA VAL A 22 -8.69 -21.63 -15.37
C VAL A 22 -8.69 -20.11 -15.44
N SER A 23 -9.27 -19.53 -16.49
CA SER A 23 -9.38 -18.07 -16.62
C SER A 23 -10.31 -17.47 -15.57
N ALA A 24 -11.43 -18.12 -15.24
CA ALA A 24 -12.32 -17.67 -14.18
C ALA A 24 -11.67 -17.74 -12.79
N THR A 25 -10.96 -18.83 -12.47
CA THR A 25 -10.23 -18.96 -11.21
C THR A 25 -9.08 -17.94 -11.09
N PHE A 26 -8.36 -17.71 -12.18
CA PHE A 26 -7.35 -16.67 -12.25
C PHE A 26 -7.95 -15.27 -12.01
N TRP A 27 -9.08 -14.98 -12.65
CA TRP A 27 -9.74 -13.68 -12.51
C TRP A 27 -10.34 -13.46 -11.11
N LEU A 28 -10.90 -14.51 -10.48
CA LEU A 28 -11.38 -14.45 -9.09
C LEU A 28 -10.21 -14.31 -8.10
N SER A 29 -9.09 -14.96 -8.32
CA SER A 29 -7.91 -14.86 -7.44
C SER A 29 -7.24 -13.48 -7.51
N THR A 30 -7.35 -12.76 -8.63
CA THR A 30 -6.86 -11.40 -8.79
C THR A 30 -7.79 -10.34 -8.20
N ARG A 31 -9.05 -10.68 -7.92
CA ARG A 31 -9.97 -9.82 -7.16
C ARG A 31 -9.67 -9.89 -5.66
N ARG A 32 -8.41 -9.61 -5.28
CA ARG A 32 -8.10 -9.38 -3.87
C ARG A 32 -8.94 -8.21 -3.40
N THR A 33 -9.60 -8.39 -2.26
CA THR A 33 -10.41 -7.38 -1.60
C THR A 33 -9.55 -6.12 -1.42
N ARG A 34 -9.76 -5.13 -2.28
CA ARG A 34 -9.08 -3.84 -2.14
C ARG A 34 -9.69 -3.19 -0.90
N VAL A 35 -8.91 -3.03 0.14
CA VAL A 35 -9.30 -2.23 1.30
C VAL A 35 -9.46 -0.79 0.79
N ALA A 36 -10.70 -0.27 0.86
CA ALA A 36 -10.97 1.11 0.45
C ALA A 36 -10.34 2.06 1.47
N MET A 37 -9.47 2.94 1.01
CA MET A 37 -8.93 4.02 1.84
C MET A 37 -10.01 5.09 2.01
N THR A 38 -10.38 5.37 3.27
CA THR A 38 -11.43 6.33 3.61
C THR A 38 -10.92 7.76 3.72
N THR A 39 -9.59 7.93 3.80
CA THR A 39 -8.93 9.23 3.96
C THR A 39 -7.76 9.37 2.97
N PRO A 40 -7.36 10.60 2.61
CA PRO A 40 -6.24 10.83 1.70
C PRO A 40 -4.89 10.34 2.23
N TYR A 41 -4.71 10.36 3.55
CA TYR A 41 -3.48 9.94 4.21
C TYR A 41 -3.72 8.75 5.12
N GLN A 42 -2.74 7.87 5.17
CA GLN A 42 -2.69 6.71 6.04
C GLN A 42 -1.41 6.75 6.89
N ALA A 43 -1.52 6.28 8.12
CA ALA A 43 -0.40 5.91 8.96
C ALA A 43 0.00 4.46 8.65
N VAL A 44 1.27 4.23 8.39
CA VAL A 44 1.85 2.90 8.13
C VAL A 44 2.89 2.62 9.19
N LEU A 45 2.64 1.61 10.03
CA LEU A 45 3.59 1.15 11.02
C LEU A 45 4.38 -0.04 10.47
N LEU A 46 5.70 0.03 10.56
CA LEU A 46 6.60 -1.03 10.12
C LEU A 46 7.09 -1.87 11.31
N THR A 47 7.54 -3.08 11.02
CA THR A 47 8.04 -4.06 12.02
C THR A 47 9.25 -3.55 12.82
N ASN A 48 10.00 -2.58 12.30
CA ASN A 48 11.11 -1.91 13.01
C ASN A 48 10.65 -0.79 13.96
N GLY A 49 9.33 -0.59 14.13
CA GLY A 49 8.75 0.46 14.96
C GLY A 49 8.66 1.84 14.29
N SER A 50 9.11 1.98 13.04
CA SER A 50 8.98 3.24 12.31
C SER A 50 7.54 3.46 11.86
N ALA A 51 7.02 4.67 12.08
CA ALA A 51 5.71 5.10 11.57
C ALA A 51 5.88 6.18 10.51
N TYR A 52 5.21 5.98 9.38
CA TYR A 52 5.16 6.93 8.28
C TYR A 52 3.72 7.33 7.97
N PHE A 53 3.53 8.56 7.54
CA PHE A 53 2.23 9.09 7.11
C PHE A 53 2.33 9.47 5.64
N GLY A 54 1.38 9.03 4.83
CA GLY A 54 1.42 9.30 3.40
C GLY A 54 0.19 8.78 2.69
N GLN A 55 0.17 8.97 1.38
CA GLN A 55 -0.86 8.44 0.49
C GLN A 55 -0.46 7.02 0.08
N LEU A 56 -1.15 6.03 0.63
CA LEU A 56 -0.84 4.61 0.38
C LEU A 56 -1.59 4.10 -0.84
N GLU A 57 -0.83 3.56 -1.79
CA GLU A 57 -1.33 2.91 -3.00
C GLU A 57 -0.94 1.43 -3.00
N GLY A 58 -1.81 0.58 -3.55
CA GLY A 58 -1.50 -0.83 -3.76
C GLY A 58 -1.46 -1.67 -2.47
N LEU A 59 -2.22 -1.32 -1.42
CA LEU A 59 -2.36 -2.16 -0.25
C LEU A 59 -2.87 -3.56 -0.66
N GLY A 60 -2.22 -4.61 -0.17
CA GLY A 60 -2.48 -6.00 -0.56
C GLY A 60 -1.62 -6.49 -1.73
N THR A 61 -0.79 -5.64 -2.33
CA THR A 61 0.27 -6.07 -3.26
C THR A 61 1.57 -6.36 -2.50
N PRO A 62 2.53 -7.10 -3.09
CA PRO A 62 3.82 -7.36 -2.46
C PRO A 62 4.64 -6.09 -2.16
N PHE A 63 4.46 -5.05 -2.98
CA PHE A 63 5.21 -3.80 -2.91
C PHE A 63 4.27 -2.59 -2.99
N PRO A 64 3.52 -2.28 -1.92
CA PRO A 64 2.72 -1.06 -1.86
C PRO A 64 3.61 0.19 -1.87
N VAL A 65 3.07 1.28 -2.39
CA VAL A 65 3.78 2.55 -2.55
C VAL A 65 3.18 3.60 -1.63
N LEU A 66 4.02 4.28 -0.87
CA LEU A 66 3.64 5.42 -0.05
C LEU A 66 4.18 6.70 -0.68
N ARG A 67 3.29 7.64 -1.02
CA ARG A 67 3.60 8.93 -1.61
C ARG A 67 3.40 10.07 -0.62
N ASP A 68 4.01 11.21 -0.90
CA ASP A 68 3.90 12.42 -0.08
C ASP A 68 4.12 12.09 1.40
N VAL A 69 5.30 11.55 1.69
CA VAL A 69 5.62 10.84 2.94
C VAL A 69 6.09 11.81 4.01
N PHE A 70 5.56 11.62 5.21
CA PHE A 70 5.95 12.32 6.44
C PHE A 70 6.30 11.32 7.52
N TYR A 71 7.13 11.72 8.47
CA TYR A 71 7.43 10.96 9.68
C TYR A 71 7.63 11.92 10.87
N VAL A 72 7.50 11.37 12.07
CA VAL A 72 7.76 12.14 13.30
C VAL A 72 9.21 11.99 13.68
N GLN A 73 9.88 13.12 13.86
CA GLN A 73 11.22 13.19 14.43
C GLN A 73 11.13 13.78 15.82
N SER A 74 11.66 13.05 16.81
CA SER A 74 11.76 13.50 18.18
C SER A 74 13.13 14.15 18.41
N THR A 75 13.12 15.35 18.95
CA THR A 75 14.33 16.08 19.33
C THR A 75 14.27 16.38 20.82
N GLN A 76 15.33 16.09 21.55
CA GLN A 76 15.42 16.43 22.96
C GLN A 76 16.33 17.65 23.15
N ASN A 77 15.84 18.66 23.86
CA ASN A 77 16.65 19.78 24.26
C ASN A 77 17.69 19.30 25.31
N PRO A 78 19.00 19.47 25.06
CA PRO A 78 20.03 18.95 25.95
C PRO A 78 20.03 19.62 27.35
N GLU A 79 19.58 20.87 27.45
CA GLU A 79 19.55 21.62 28.70
C GLU A 79 18.30 21.36 29.54
N THR A 80 17.11 21.43 28.89
CA THR A 80 15.82 21.31 29.59
C THR A 80 15.29 19.89 29.64
N LYS A 81 15.92 18.95 28.90
CA LYS A 81 15.45 17.57 28.73
C LYS A 81 14.03 17.46 28.12
N GLN A 82 13.47 18.55 27.66
CA GLN A 82 12.16 18.54 26.99
C GLN A 82 12.25 17.85 25.64
N VAL A 83 11.31 16.95 25.39
CA VAL A 83 11.15 16.26 24.09
C VAL A 83 10.18 17.07 23.23
N SER A 84 10.61 17.43 22.04
CA SER A 84 9.79 18.05 21.00
C SER A 84 9.66 17.11 19.83
N ASN A 85 8.43 16.92 19.38
CA ASN A 85 8.11 16.10 18.20
C ASN A 85 7.75 17.01 17.03
N ILE A 86 8.46 16.87 15.93
CA ILE A 86 8.18 17.59 14.68
C ILE A 86 7.81 16.61 13.59
N LEU A 87 6.89 17.04 12.73
CA LEU A 87 6.56 16.28 11.51
C LEU A 87 7.50 16.73 10.39
N VAL A 88 8.22 15.78 9.83
CA VAL A 88 9.20 16.02 8.77
C VAL A 88 8.68 15.41 7.46
N LYS A 89 8.70 16.18 6.39
CA LYS A 89 8.41 15.69 5.04
C LYS A 89 9.67 15.04 4.46
N ARG A 90 9.53 13.83 3.92
CA ARG A 90 10.57 13.17 3.13
C ARG A 90 10.74 13.84 1.77
N GLY A 91 11.92 13.68 1.18
CA GLY A 91 12.27 14.24 -0.12
C GLY A 91 13.41 15.27 -0.07
N LYS A 92 13.85 15.64 1.14
CA LYS A 92 15.01 16.52 1.36
C LYS A 92 16.31 15.74 1.65
N GLU A 93 16.23 14.42 1.68
CA GLU A 93 17.40 13.55 1.80
C GLU A 93 18.29 13.66 0.55
N TRP A 94 19.55 13.28 0.67
CA TRP A 94 20.54 13.41 -0.43
C TRP A 94 20.12 12.72 -1.73
N HIS A 95 19.35 11.64 -1.67
CA HIS A 95 18.80 10.92 -2.83
C HIS A 95 17.41 11.42 -3.24
N ALA A 96 16.88 12.46 -2.57
CA ALA A 96 15.63 13.17 -2.89
C ALA A 96 14.45 12.23 -3.27
N PRO A 97 14.04 11.29 -2.41
CA PRO A 97 13.01 10.32 -2.76
C PRO A 97 11.65 11.00 -2.92
N ASP A 98 10.94 10.67 -4.02
CA ASP A 98 9.58 11.15 -4.28
C ASP A 98 8.50 10.22 -3.68
N ARG A 99 8.89 9.00 -3.34
CA ARG A 99 8.02 7.95 -2.79
C ARG A 99 8.80 6.93 -1.99
N MET A 100 8.09 6.10 -1.23
CA MET A 100 8.63 4.91 -0.60
C MET A 100 7.94 3.67 -1.19
N ILE A 101 8.73 2.71 -1.67
CA ILE A 101 8.24 1.39 -2.06
C ILE A 101 8.45 0.49 -0.86
N LEU A 102 7.36 -0.02 -0.29
CA LEU A 102 7.38 -0.80 0.93
C LEU A 102 7.37 -2.31 0.59
N ASN A 103 7.99 -3.12 1.44
CA ASN A 103 7.74 -4.55 1.42
C ASN A 103 6.52 -4.83 2.31
N SER A 104 5.48 -5.44 1.76
CA SER A 104 4.23 -5.73 2.50
C SER A 104 4.45 -6.57 3.77
N ASN A 105 5.46 -7.44 3.77
CA ASN A 105 5.80 -8.26 4.93
C ASN A 105 6.37 -7.44 6.13
N MET A 106 6.77 -6.21 5.88
CA MET A 106 7.30 -5.30 6.90
C MET A 106 6.21 -4.38 7.47
N ILE A 107 5.00 -4.42 6.96
CA ILE A 107 3.87 -3.61 7.42
C ILE A 107 3.15 -4.35 8.54
N VAL A 108 3.09 -3.75 9.73
CA VAL A 108 2.36 -4.27 10.89
C VAL A 108 0.89 -3.89 10.81
N LEU A 109 0.63 -2.60 10.56
CA LEU A 109 -0.72 -2.06 10.43
C LEU A 109 -0.76 -0.84 9.52
N VAL A 110 -1.96 -0.56 9.01
CA VAL A 110 -2.28 0.65 8.25
C VAL A 110 -3.55 1.23 8.84
N GLU A 111 -3.51 2.52 9.19
CA GLU A 111 -4.65 3.24 9.77
C GLU A 111 -4.97 4.50 8.96
N PRO A 112 -6.25 4.83 8.77
CA PRO A 112 -6.63 6.09 8.16
C PRO A 112 -6.25 7.28 9.07
N VAL A 113 -5.64 8.31 8.52
CA VAL A 113 -5.39 9.56 9.25
C VAL A 113 -6.67 10.39 9.26
N ASN A 114 -7.23 10.62 10.44
CA ASN A 114 -8.42 11.45 10.56
C ASN A 114 -8.11 12.88 10.12
N PRO A 115 -8.92 13.50 9.24
CA PRO A 115 -8.69 14.86 8.74
C PRO A 115 -8.61 15.95 9.83
N THR A 116 -9.23 15.72 10.99
CA THR A 116 -9.20 16.63 12.14
C THR A 116 -8.05 16.37 13.10
N SER A 117 -7.24 15.34 12.84
CA SER A 117 -6.10 14.97 13.70
C SER A 117 -4.99 16.01 13.64
N ARG A 118 -4.15 16.04 14.71
CA ARG A 118 -2.95 16.89 14.75
C ARG A 118 -2.00 16.61 13.58
N VAL A 119 -1.86 15.35 13.19
CA VAL A 119 -1.02 14.94 12.04
C VAL A 119 -1.56 15.55 10.74
N ALA A 120 -2.87 15.46 10.49
CA ALA A 120 -3.48 16.03 9.29
C ALA A 120 -3.29 17.55 9.23
N GLN A 121 -3.42 18.26 10.36
CA GLN A 121 -3.17 19.71 10.45
C GLN A 121 -1.71 20.05 10.12
N LEU A 122 -0.75 19.31 10.66
CA LEU A 122 0.68 19.51 10.39
C LEU A 122 1.03 19.22 8.93
N ILE A 123 0.46 18.17 8.32
CA ILE A 123 0.62 17.87 6.89
C ILE A 123 0.11 19.04 6.04
N SER A 124 -1.06 19.58 6.37
CA SER A 124 -1.63 20.73 5.66
C SER A 124 -0.73 21.98 5.77
N GLN A 125 -0.19 22.26 6.95
CA GLN A 125 0.74 23.35 7.16
C GLN A 125 2.04 23.19 6.37
N ALA A 126 2.60 21.98 6.35
CA ALA A 126 3.84 21.68 5.64
C ALA A 126 3.70 21.75 4.09
N LYS A 127 2.49 21.66 3.56
CA LYS A 127 2.21 21.81 2.13
C LYS A 127 2.08 23.27 1.69
N ASN A 128 1.78 24.15 2.62
CA ASN A 128 1.54 25.58 2.34
C ASN A 128 2.83 26.42 2.52
N GLN A 129 3.96 25.76 2.83
CA GLN A 129 5.30 26.36 2.93
C GLN A 129 6.11 26.08 1.67
#